data_bdbe391011989ed6571df7be3fd6db1b
#
_entry.id   bdbe391011989ed6571df7be3fd6db1b
#
_cell.length_a   1.000
_cell.length_b   1.000
_cell.length_c   1.000
_cell.angle_alpha   90.00
_cell.angle_beta   90.00
_cell.angle_gamma   90.00
#
_symmetry.space_group_name_H-M   'P 1'
#
loop_
_entity.id
_entity.type
_entity.pdbx_description
1 polymer ?
#
loop_
_entity_poly.entity_id
_entity_poly.type
_entity_poly.pdbx_seq_one_letter_code
_entity_poly.pdbx_strand_id
1 'polypeptide(L)'
;MKKSLLLLLLILIFSFMSCKSQKESVTPKDLYYDIERIQVDLAYSPLKVDYNPEPFEQLKADVMAGKADRIECIFRIQKILNEYKCVHLRLELNDKAVLFSKRLPFIFYCFGKDNHLYWTTSKYKKYLGWKLVKLGDLPIAAAGDRYVNYAFTPYETAAGEKYDFEQLLNFISLKDAGLVQKNGKVRLTLEAPDGTIKTLNCKATYPTKSKNWVKISPEKENQLLRHFDTSKKYMITSSVEKKTVYAQCNSCVIDESYTVQKWFSDIISELKTGNYNTLVFDLRYNQGGDGAFEMALNNELWKNKAELDKYNLALVATGRTYSCSIRFINYVLMHYPQVILFGEETGQAIFNYTGYRKGNNLKKLNCQFVFPQQLDDQPELYKRAREVTHSDIHCGVLPDIQVYEKFEDFMNGEDTIYNAIYDYFRK
;
A
#
# COMPACT_ATOMS: atom_id res chain seq x y z
N MET A 1 28.77 -10.46 59.31
CA MET A 1 28.26 -10.99 58.01
C MET A 1 27.12 -10.17 57.36
N LYS A 2 26.16 -9.56 58.08
CA LYS A 2 25.04 -8.81 57.43
C LYS A 2 25.43 -7.49 56.79
N LYS A 3 26.50 -6.79 57.20
CA LYS A 3 26.95 -5.51 56.59
C LYS A 3 27.68 -5.69 55.28
N SER A 4 28.39 -6.79 55.08
CA SER A 4 29.13 -7.08 53.85
C SER A 4 28.18 -7.49 52.69
N LEU A 5 27.04 -8.12 53.00
CA LEU A 5 26.04 -8.54 52.03
C LEU A 5 25.26 -7.33 51.47
N LEU A 6 25.01 -6.32 52.34
CA LEU A 6 24.33 -5.08 51.96
C LEU A 6 25.19 -4.21 51.01
N LEU A 7 26.50 -4.19 51.21
CA LEU A 7 27.44 -3.46 50.38
C LEU A 7 27.58 -4.11 48.98
N LEU A 8 27.59 -5.45 48.90
CA LEU A 8 27.60 -6.19 47.64
C LEU A 8 26.29 -5.99 46.84
N LEU A 9 25.15 -5.95 47.55
CA LEU A 9 23.85 -5.67 46.89
C LEU A 9 23.78 -4.24 46.34
N LEU A 10 24.31 -3.25 47.03
CA LEU A 10 24.39 -1.87 46.59
C LEU A 10 25.34 -1.74 45.40
N ILE A 11 26.47 -2.40 45.33
CA ILE A 11 27.38 -2.40 44.18
C ILE A 11 26.76 -3.07 42.96
N LEU A 12 26.00 -4.17 43.16
CA LEU A 12 25.23 -4.81 42.10
C LEU A 12 24.11 -3.91 41.57
N ILE A 13 23.40 -3.20 42.41
CA ILE A 13 22.33 -2.26 41.99
C ILE A 13 22.93 -1.07 41.25
N PHE A 14 24.08 -0.54 41.69
CA PHE A 14 24.77 0.54 40.95
C PHE A 14 25.39 0.07 39.65
N SER A 15 25.84 -1.16 39.51
CA SER A 15 26.32 -1.71 38.25
C SER A 15 25.17 -1.97 37.25
N PHE A 16 23.96 -2.33 37.71
CA PHE A 16 22.76 -2.42 36.85
C PHE A 16 22.17 -1.07 36.46
N MET A 17 22.35 -0.02 37.28
CA MET A 17 21.93 1.35 36.94
C MET A 17 22.89 2.07 35.99
N SER A 18 24.11 1.60 35.83
CA SER A 18 25.14 2.17 34.91
C SER A 18 25.06 1.64 33.49
N CYS A 19 24.25 0.65 33.20
CA CYS A 19 23.98 0.19 31.83
C CYS A 19 22.74 0.89 31.24
N LYS A 20 22.58 2.20 31.42
CA LYS A 20 21.89 3.03 30.42
C LYS A 20 22.78 2.96 29.19
N SER A 21 22.38 2.19 28.18
CA SER A 21 22.96 2.32 26.86
C SER A 21 23.00 3.82 26.55
N GLN A 22 24.19 4.41 26.53
CA GLN A 22 24.37 5.72 25.93
C GLN A 22 23.80 5.59 24.53
N LYS A 23 22.62 6.15 24.28
CA LYS A 23 22.14 6.32 22.91
C LYS A 23 23.22 7.18 22.26
N GLU A 24 24.04 6.54 21.49
CA GLU A 24 25.07 7.20 20.69
C GLU A 24 24.41 8.38 19.98
N SER A 25 24.82 9.60 20.28
CA SER A 25 24.24 10.79 19.67
C SER A 25 24.57 10.76 18.18
N VAL A 26 23.54 10.74 17.33
CA VAL A 26 23.70 10.78 15.88
C VAL A 26 24.20 12.18 15.49
N THR A 27 25.37 12.25 14.90
CA THR A 27 25.98 13.51 14.45
C THR A 27 25.58 13.82 13.00
N PRO A 28 25.68 15.09 12.55
CA PRO A 28 25.51 15.45 11.16
C PRO A 28 26.40 14.64 10.21
N LYS A 29 27.65 14.39 10.61
CA LYS A 29 28.61 13.59 9.84
C LYS A 29 28.16 12.13 9.67
N ASP A 30 27.53 11.56 10.68
CA ASP A 30 26.97 10.21 10.62
C ASP A 30 25.85 10.10 9.57
N LEU A 31 24.96 11.10 9.54
CA LEU A 31 23.87 11.16 8.56
C LEU A 31 24.41 11.40 7.15
N TYR A 32 25.41 12.26 7.00
CA TYR A 32 26.09 12.49 5.74
C TYR A 32 26.62 11.18 5.13
N TYR A 33 27.30 10.36 5.90
CA TYR A 33 27.81 9.07 5.41
C TYR A 33 26.71 8.05 5.08
N ASP A 34 25.60 8.02 5.82
CA ASP A 34 24.50 7.15 5.47
C ASP A 34 23.83 7.58 4.14
N ILE A 35 23.76 8.90 3.84
CA ILE A 35 23.30 9.41 2.53
C ILE A 35 24.26 9.00 1.41
N GLU A 36 25.58 9.12 1.61
CA GLU A 36 26.57 8.69 0.62
C GLU A 36 26.42 7.21 0.25
N ARG A 37 26.14 6.35 1.23
CA ARG A 37 25.90 4.92 0.98
C ARG A 37 24.70 4.67 0.09
N ILE A 38 23.62 5.43 0.26
CA ILE A 38 22.45 5.37 -0.65
C ILE A 38 22.88 5.77 -2.07
N GLN A 39 23.62 6.84 -2.22
CA GLN A 39 24.10 7.32 -3.52
C GLN A 39 24.96 6.26 -4.23
N VAL A 40 25.85 5.58 -3.49
CA VAL A 40 26.67 4.48 -4.01
C VAL A 40 25.76 3.34 -4.48
N ASP A 41 24.82 2.89 -3.66
CA ASP A 41 23.92 1.80 -4.03
C ASP A 41 23.08 2.14 -5.27
N LEU A 42 22.59 3.38 -5.38
CA LEU A 42 21.84 3.86 -6.55
C LEU A 42 22.69 3.87 -7.82
N ALA A 43 23.94 4.34 -7.73
CA ALA A 43 24.85 4.38 -8.88
C ALA A 43 25.19 2.99 -9.44
N TYR A 44 25.05 1.93 -8.63
CA TYR A 44 25.24 0.55 -9.05
C TYR A 44 23.92 -0.22 -9.27
N SER A 45 22.77 0.42 -9.08
CA SER A 45 21.46 -0.19 -9.28
C SER A 45 21.04 -0.16 -10.76
N PRO A 46 19.99 -0.89 -11.15
CA PRO A 46 19.37 -0.76 -12.47
C PRO A 46 18.86 0.66 -12.77
N LEU A 47 18.59 1.47 -11.72
CA LEU A 47 18.12 2.87 -11.81
C LEU A 47 19.24 3.88 -12.10
N LYS A 48 20.47 3.44 -12.30
CA LYS A 48 21.64 4.31 -12.52
C LYS A 48 21.48 5.29 -13.69
N VAL A 49 20.68 4.94 -14.68
CA VAL A 49 20.44 5.80 -15.88
C VAL A 49 19.65 7.05 -15.55
N ASP A 50 18.82 6.99 -14.51
CA ASP A 50 17.97 8.09 -14.04
C ASP A 50 18.55 8.76 -12.77
N TYR A 51 19.75 8.33 -12.36
CA TYR A 51 20.35 8.80 -11.13
C TYR A 51 20.75 10.28 -11.22
N ASN A 52 20.10 11.11 -10.40
CA ASN A 52 20.43 12.51 -10.19
C ASN A 52 21.04 12.71 -8.78
N PRO A 53 22.33 13.06 -8.67
CA PRO A 53 22.99 13.28 -7.37
C PRO A 53 22.56 14.57 -6.67
N GLU A 54 22.11 15.59 -7.39
CA GLU A 54 21.92 16.95 -6.87
C GLU A 54 21.01 17.04 -5.64
N PRO A 55 19.84 16.39 -5.57
CA PRO A 55 18.99 16.41 -4.39
C PRO A 55 19.65 15.81 -3.14
N PHE A 56 20.49 14.80 -3.32
CA PHE A 56 21.26 14.19 -2.22
C PHE A 56 22.38 15.11 -1.75
N GLU A 57 23.09 15.77 -2.67
CA GLU A 57 24.13 16.75 -2.32
C GLU A 57 23.54 17.92 -1.53
N GLN A 58 22.39 18.44 -1.95
CA GLN A 58 21.68 19.48 -1.21
C GLN A 58 21.27 18.99 0.19
N LEU A 59 20.78 17.75 0.30
CA LEU A 59 20.42 17.17 1.60
C LEU A 59 21.65 17.01 2.50
N LYS A 60 22.79 16.57 1.98
CA LYS A 60 24.05 16.47 2.73
C LYS A 60 24.49 17.83 3.25
N ALA A 61 24.41 18.86 2.41
CA ALA A 61 24.73 20.24 2.80
C ALA A 61 23.81 20.74 3.93
N ASP A 62 22.50 20.48 3.84
CA ASP A 62 21.53 20.88 4.87
C ASP A 62 21.74 20.12 6.19
N VAL A 63 22.08 18.85 6.15
CA VAL A 63 22.44 18.05 7.33
C VAL A 63 23.67 18.63 8.01
N MET A 64 24.73 18.94 7.25
CA MET A 64 25.96 19.52 7.81
C MET A 64 25.75 20.91 8.37
N ALA A 65 24.79 21.69 7.84
CA ALA A 65 24.37 22.97 8.34
C ALA A 65 23.40 22.92 9.54
N GLY A 66 23.03 21.71 10.01
CA GLY A 66 22.07 21.51 11.10
C GLY A 66 20.62 21.86 10.76
N LYS A 67 20.30 21.95 9.47
CA LYS A 67 18.94 22.26 8.98
C LYS A 67 18.02 21.04 8.86
N ALA A 68 18.57 19.83 8.92
CA ALA A 68 17.83 18.59 8.89
C ALA A 68 18.32 17.65 10.00
N ASP A 69 17.39 17.21 10.86
CA ASP A 69 17.64 16.15 11.83
C ASP A 69 17.49 14.76 11.20
N ARG A 70 17.72 13.71 11.98
CA ARG A 70 17.64 12.33 11.52
C ARG A 70 16.25 11.97 10.94
N ILE A 71 15.18 12.44 11.56
CA ILE A 71 13.81 12.11 11.12
C ILE A 71 13.50 12.86 9.83
N GLU A 72 13.82 14.15 9.79
CA GLU A 72 13.67 14.97 8.59
C GLU A 72 14.50 14.44 7.42
N CYS A 73 15.72 13.95 7.69
CA CYS A 73 16.59 13.31 6.72
C CYS A 73 15.93 12.08 6.09
N ILE A 74 15.34 11.17 6.89
CA ILE A 74 14.63 9.98 6.41
C ILE A 74 13.49 10.36 5.44
N PHE A 75 12.67 11.35 5.82
CA PHE A 75 11.55 11.78 4.97
C PHE A 75 12.03 12.42 3.66
N ARG A 76 13.08 13.25 3.72
CA ARG A 76 13.64 13.88 2.51
C ARG A 76 14.30 12.88 1.58
N ILE A 77 15.00 11.87 2.11
CA ILE A 77 15.53 10.76 1.31
C ILE A 77 14.36 10.05 0.62
N GLN A 78 13.32 9.67 1.36
CA GLN A 78 12.18 8.98 0.76
C GLN A 78 11.49 9.81 -0.33
N LYS A 79 11.39 11.13 -0.15
CA LYS A 79 10.91 12.03 -1.18
C LYS A 79 11.74 11.96 -2.46
N ILE A 80 13.07 12.03 -2.34
CA ILE A 80 13.97 11.88 -3.48
C ILE A 80 13.78 10.53 -4.16
N LEU A 81 13.66 9.45 -3.37
CA LEU A 81 13.45 8.10 -3.91
C LEU A 81 12.10 7.97 -4.64
N ASN A 82 11.06 8.66 -4.18
CA ASN A 82 9.73 8.61 -4.81
C ASN A 82 9.72 9.24 -6.22
N GLU A 83 10.64 10.16 -6.51
CA GLU A 83 10.76 10.78 -7.85
C GLU A 83 11.12 9.76 -8.93
N TYR A 84 11.74 8.63 -8.55
CA TYR A 84 12.03 7.51 -9.47
C TYR A 84 10.79 6.67 -9.82
N LYS A 85 9.64 6.92 -9.21
CA LYS A 85 8.39 6.19 -9.42
C LYS A 85 8.59 4.66 -9.45
N CYS A 86 9.29 4.12 -8.46
CA CYS A 86 9.59 2.70 -8.34
C CYS A 86 9.21 2.19 -6.95
N VAL A 87 8.20 1.31 -6.87
CA VAL A 87 7.71 0.75 -5.58
C VAL A 87 8.75 -0.11 -4.86
N HIS A 88 9.75 -0.60 -5.58
CA HIS A 88 10.84 -1.40 -5.02
C HIS A 88 12.03 -0.55 -4.54
N LEU A 89 11.93 0.80 -4.63
CA LEU A 89 12.94 1.74 -4.18
C LEU A 89 12.46 2.47 -2.93
N ARG A 90 12.98 2.11 -1.75
CA ARG A 90 12.48 2.65 -0.48
C ARG A 90 13.45 2.50 0.68
N LEU A 91 13.15 3.18 1.76
CA LEU A 91 13.73 2.91 3.07
C LEU A 91 12.83 1.97 3.89
N GLU A 92 13.35 0.82 4.32
CA GLU A 92 12.72 -0.04 5.32
C GLU A 92 13.12 0.43 6.71
N LEU A 93 12.18 0.99 7.44
CA LEU A 93 12.43 1.63 8.73
C LEU A 93 12.49 0.61 9.87
N ASN A 94 13.59 0.60 10.60
CA ASN A 94 13.73 -0.15 11.85
C ASN A 94 13.33 0.68 13.07
N ASP A 95 13.10 1.99 12.87
CA ASP A 95 12.90 2.95 13.95
C ASP A 95 11.43 3.14 14.30
N LYS A 96 11.07 2.60 15.47
CA LYS A 96 9.74 2.83 16.05
C LYS A 96 9.41 4.31 16.23
N ALA A 97 10.39 5.18 16.45
CA ALA A 97 10.16 6.61 16.63
C ALA A 97 9.65 7.27 15.34
N VAL A 98 10.13 6.83 14.19
CA VAL A 98 9.66 7.31 12.87
C VAL A 98 8.30 6.71 12.56
N LEU A 99 8.14 5.39 12.78
CA LEU A 99 6.86 4.70 12.58
C LEU A 99 5.75 5.27 13.48
N PHE A 100 6.10 5.72 14.68
CA PHE A 100 5.20 6.36 15.63
C PHE A 100 5.30 7.90 15.64
N SER A 101 5.80 8.52 14.56
CA SER A 101 5.77 9.98 14.41
C SER A 101 4.34 10.54 14.55
N LYS A 102 4.23 11.84 14.86
CA LYS A 102 2.91 12.48 15.01
C LYS A 102 2.11 12.35 13.72
N ARG A 103 0.83 11.99 13.86
CA ARG A 103 -0.10 11.77 12.75
C ARG A 103 -1.46 12.36 13.08
N LEU A 104 -2.24 12.66 12.04
CA LEU A 104 -3.64 12.97 12.24
C LEU A 104 -4.42 11.69 12.54
N PRO A 105 -5.45 11.75 13.40
CA PRO A 105 -6.22 10.57 13.80
C PRO A 105 -7.33 10.23 12.78
N PHE A 106 -6.99 10.22 11.49
CA PHE A 106 -7.92 9.99 10.38
C PHE A 106 -7.28 9.04 9.38
N ILE A 107 -8.02 8.03 8.95
CA ILE A 107 -7.73 7.19 7.80
C ILE A 107 -8.94 7.30 6.88
N PHE A 108 -8.70 7.69 5.66
CA PHE A 108 -9.72 7.77 4.62
C PHE A 108 -9.70 6.50 3.78
N TYR A 109 -10.80 6.20 3.12
CA TYR A 109 -10.90 5.18 2.10
C TYR A 109 -11.39 5.83 0.81
N CYS A 110 -10.73 5.51 -0.30
CA CYS A 110 -11.04 6.07 -1.61
C CYS A 110 -12.10 5.23 -2.30
N PHE A 111 -13.31 5.76 -2.37
CA PHE A 111 -14.41 5.22 -3.19
C PHE A 111 -14.44 6.01 -4.51
N GLY A 112 -14.08 5.37 -5.61
CA GLY A 112 -13.95 6.03 -6.90
C GLY A 112 -12.90 7.15 -6.89
N LYS A 113 -13.34 8.39 -6.76
CA LYS A 113 -12.48 9.58 -6.69
C LYS A 113 -12.59 10.31 -5.34
N ASP A 114 -13.48 9.84 -4.47
CA ASP A 114 -13.81 10.51 -3.22
C ASP A 114 -13.22 9.77 -2.01
N ASN A 115 -12.53 10.53 -1.18
CA ASN A 115 -11.93 10.02 0.04
C ASN A 115 -12.89 10.19 1.22
N HIS A 116 -13.50 9.10 1.69
CA HIS A 116 -14.42 9.10 2.84
C HIS A 116 -13.71 8.72 4.13
N LEU A 117 -14.03 9.41 5.22
CA LEU A 117 -13.46 9.09 6.53
C LEU A 117 -13.90 7.69 6.96
N TYR A 118 -12.97 6.76 6.90
CA TYR A 118 -13.23 5.35 7.11
C TYR A 118 -12.91 4.89 8.53
N TRP A 119 -11.84 5.41 9.13
CA TRP A 119 -11.38 5.02 10.45
C TRP A 119 -10.85 6.24 11.20
N THR A 120 -11.28 6.42 12.45
CA THR A 120 -10.89 7.55 13.30
C THR A 120 -10.98 7.22 14.77
N THR A 121 -10.59 8.15 15.64
CA THR A 121 -10.77 7.99 17.08
C THR A 121 -12.20 8.33 17.52
N SER A 122 -12.64 7.81 18.68
CA SER A 122 -13.97 8.04 19.24
C SER A 122 -14.37 9.53 19.31
N LYS A 123 -13.39 10.42 19.45
CA LYS A 123 -13.58 11.88 19.44
C LYS A 123 -14.22 12.39 18.16
N TYR A 124 -13.89 11.78 17.04
CA TYR A 124 -14.32 12.21 15.70
C TYR A 124 -15.32 11.26 15.04
N LYS A 125 -15.84 10.26 15.79
CA LYS A 125 -16.74 9.22 15.27
C LYS A 125 -17.94 9.74 14.49
N LYS A 126 -18.46 10.92 14.84
CA LYS A 126 -19.62 11.54 14.16
C LYS A 126 -19.34 12.00 12.71
N TYR A 127 -18.08 12.00 12.30
CA TYR A 127 -17.67 12.34 10.94
C TYR A 127 -17.33 11.11 10.09
N LEU A 128 -17.52 9.88 10.61
CA LEU A 128 -17.36 8.67 9.80
C LEU A 128 -18.29 8.72 8.59
N GLY A 129 -17.77 8.34 7.43
CA GLY A 129 -18.47 8.41 6.15
C GLY A 129 -18.44 9.78 5.46
N TRP A 130 -18.03 10.86 6.15
CA TRP A 130 -17.93 12.17 5.53
C TRP A 130 -16.77 12.21 4.52
N LYS A 131 -17.01 12.90 3.40
CA LYS A 131 -16.04 13.08 2.32
C LYS A 131 -15.00 14.16 2.66
N LEU A 132 -13.72 13.90 2.41
CA LEU A 132 -12.66 14.90 2.52
C LEU A 132 -12.65 15.77 1.26
N VAL A 133 -12.97 17.08 1.40
CA VAL A 133 -13.02 18.01 0.27
C VAL A 133 -11.85 18.99 0.23
N LYS A 134 -11.24 19.30 1.40
CA LYS A 134 -10.01 20.10 1.47
C LYS A 134 -9.07 19.59 2.55
N LEU A 135 -7.77 19.68 2.27
CA LEU A 135 -6.70 19.46 3.23
C LEU A 135 -5.78 20.69 3.24
N GLY A 136 -5.53 21.26 4.42
CA GLY A 136 -5.02 22.62 4.52
C GLY A 136 -6.05 23.60 3.95
N ASP A 137 -5.59 24.48 3.08
CA ASP A 137 -6.43 25.45 2.35
C ASP A 137 -6.71 25.01 0.90
N LEU A 138 -6.20 23.83 0.50
CA LEU A 138 -6.25 23.33 -0.87
C LEU A 138 -7.43 22.35 -1.05
N PRO A 139 -8.08 22.33 -2.22
CA PRO A 139 -8.91 21.22 -2.65
C PRO A 139 -8.12 19.91 -2.57
N ILE A 140 -8.82 18.79 -2.33
CA ILE A 140 -8.16 17.51 -2.05
C ILE A 140 -7.27 17.04 -3.20
N ALA A 141 -7.64 17.26 -4.47
CA ALA A 141 -6.79 16.93 -5.61
C ALA A 141 -5.46 17.69 -5.55
N ALA A 142 -5.48 19.02 -5.40
CA ALA A 142 -4.28 19.83 -5.31
C ALA A 142 -3.45 19.58 -4.02
N ALA A 143 -4.09 19.09 -2.95
CA ALA A 143 -3.39 18.66 -1.74
C ALA A 143 -2.73 17.29 -1.98
N GLY A 144 -3.36 16.40 -2.72
CA GLY A 144 -2.83 15.11 -3.15
C GLY A 144 -1.55 15.28 -3.94
N ASP A 145 -1.57 16.09 -4.99
CA ASP A 145 -0.39 16.38 -5.82
C ASP A 145 0.83 16.80 -5.01
N ARG A 146 0.61 17.54 -3.92
CA ARG A 146 1.70 17.94 -3.02
C ARG A 146 2.10 16.88 -2.02
N TYR A 147 1.14 16.09 -1.53
CA TYR A 147 1.35 15.10 -0.48
C TYR A 147 2.00 13.81 -1.01
N VAL A 148 1.64 13.39 -2.22
CA VAL A 148 2.14 12.18 -2.88
C VAL A 148 3.67 12.12 -2.91
N ASN A 149 4.33 13.24 -3.20
CA ASN A 149 5.79 13.32 -3.25
C ASN A 149 6.49 13.02 -1.91
N TYR A 150 5.74 12.90 -0.81
CA TYR A 150 6.25 12.65 0.54
C TYR A 150 5.79 11.30 1.12
N ALA A 151 5.03 10.51 0.36
CA ALA A 151 4.62 9.16 0.77
C ALA A 151 5.82 8.22 0.86
N PHE A 152 5.77 7.26 1.80
CA PHE A 152 6.80 6.23 1.92
C PHE A 152 6.70 5.14 0.86
N THR A 153 5.58 5.06 0.16
CA THR A 153 5.38 4.09 -0.93
C THR A 153 5.25 4.88 -2.22
N PRO A 154 6.24 4.85 -3.11
CA PRO A 154 6.12 5.50 -4.39
C PRO A 154 5.04 4.79 -5.22
N TYR A 155 4.19 5.56 -5.86
CA TYR A 155 3.23 5.05 -6.83
C TYR A 155 3.81 5.20 -8.23
N GLU A 156 3.59 4.19 -9.07
CA GLU A 156 4.07 4.21 -10.46
C GLU A 156 3.02 4.75 -11.42
N THR A 157 1.74 4.69 -11.01
CA THR A 157 0.60 5.16 -11.83
C THR A 157 -0.28 6.15 -11.08
N ALA A 158 -1.02 6.98 -11.81
CA ALA A 158 -2.00 7.90 -11.24
C ALA A 158 -3.14 7.17 -10.49
N ALA A 159 -3.45 5.93 -10.90
CA ALA A 159 -4.43 5.11 -10.20
C ALA A 159 -3.97 4.72 -8.79
N GLY A 160 -2.67 4.55 -8.58
CA GLY A 160 -2.09 4.31 -7.25
C GLY A 160 -2.11 5.55 -6.36
N GLU A 161 -1.77 6.71 -6.91
CA GLU A 161 -1.61 7.98 -6.18
C GLU A 161 -2.86 8.38 -5.39
N LYS A 162 -4.06 8.12 -5.89
CA LYS A 162 -5.32 8.46 -5.20
C LYS A 162 -5.52 7.78 -3.84
N TYR A 163 -4.77 6.70 -3.56
CA TYR A 163 -4.85 5.95 -2.31
C TYR A 163 -3.94 6.44 -1.19
N ASP A 164 -3.20 7.52 -1.40
CA ASP A 164 -2.30 8.10 -0.41
C ASP A 164 -2.99 8.49 0.90
N PHE A 165 -4.25 8.88 0.83
CA PHE A 165 -5.02 9.24 2.01
C PHE A 165 -5.57 8.05 2.79
N GLU A 166 -5.42 6.82 2.30
CA GLU A 166 -5.78 5.60 3.01
C GLU A 166 -4.82 5.26 4.15
N GLN A 167 -3.73 6.00 4.25
CA GLN A 167 -2.77 5.92 5.34
C GLN A 167 -2.98 7.02 6.38
N LEU A 168 -2.42 6.82 7.57
CA LEU A 168 -2.37 7.87 8.59
C LEU A 168 -1.51 9.05 8.10
N LEU A 169 -2.14 10.20 7.95
CA LEU A 169 -1.50 11.43 7.49
C LEU A 169 -0.37 11.86 8.43
N ASN A 170 0.86 11.75 7.98
CA ASN A 170 2.05 12.06 8.75
C ASN A 170 2.27 13.58 8.85
N PHE A 171 2.57 14.06 10.06
CA PHE A 171 2.71 15.50 10.30
C PHE A 171 3.92 16.13 9.59
N ILE A 172 5.03 15.38 9.46
CA ILE A 172 6.23 15.88 8.79
C ILE A 172 5.94 16.06 7.30
N SER A 173 5.36 15.05 6.66
CA SER A 173 4.95 15.12 5.26
C SER A 173 3.95 16.25 5.00
N LEU A 174 2.96 16.43 5.89
CA LEU A 174 2.01 17.53 5.80
C LEU A 174 2.67 18.91 5.95
N LYS A 175 3.65 19.02 6.84
CA LYS A 175 4.42 20.27 7.04
C LYS A 175 5.26 20.61 5.81
N ASP A 176 5.95 19.63 5.27
CA ASP A 176 6.80 19.79 4.09
C ASP A 176 5.95 20.11 2.83
N ALA A 177 4.77 19.50 2.70
CA ALA A 177 3.77 19.82 1.67
C ALA A 177 3.12 21.23 1.84
N GLY A 178 3.43 21.97 2.91
CA GLY A 178 2.85 23.28 3.21
C GLY A 178 1.40 23.23 3.68
N LEU A 179 0.92 22.08 4.16
CA LEU A 179 -0.47 21.86 4.57
C LEU A 179 -0.72 22.12 6.07
N VAL A 180 0.33 22.50 6.82
CA VAL A 180 0.27 22.80 8.24
C VAL A 180 0.21 24.30 8.47
N GLN A 181 -0.74 24.77 9.26
CA GLN A 181 -0.89 26.19 9.64
C GLN A 181 0.25 26.64 10.57
N LYS A 182 0.47 27.96 10.66
CA LYS A 182 1.47 28.56 11.56
C LYS A 182 1.33 28.14 13.04
N ASN A 183 0.11 27.81 13.48
CA ASN A 183 -0.18 27.34 14.84
C ASN A 183 0.06 25.83 15.04
N GLY A 184 0.62 25.13 14.06
CA GLY A 184 0.91 23.70 14.08
C GLY A 184 -0.32 22.79 13.95
N LYS A 185 -1.48 23.32 13.54
CA LYS A 185 -2.68 22.55 13.25
C LYS A 185 -2.83 22.32 11.75
N VAL A 186 -3.56 21.27 11.41
CA VAL A 186 -3.96 20.96 10.03
C VAL A 186 -5.46 21.19 9.92
N ARG A 187 -5.87 21.89 8.87
CA ARG A 187 -7.27 22.10 8.55
C ARG A 187 -7.77 21.00 7.66
N LEU A 188 -8.88 20.35 8.02
CA LEU A 188 -9.60 19.41 7.17
C LEU A 188 -11.00 19.94 6.97
N THR A 189 -11.45 20.00 5.72
CA THR A 189 -12.86 20.33 5.40
C THR A 189 -13.53 19.06 4.93
N LEU A 190 -14.58 18.67 5.62
CA LEU A 190 -15.35 17.45 5.39
C LEU A 190 -16.77 17.84 4.92
N GLU A 191 -17.34 17.02 4.06
CA GLU A 191 -18.70 17.12 3.54
C GLU A 191 -19.50 15.88 3.98
N ALA A 192 -20.61 16.11 4.63
CA ALA A 192 -21.57 15.07 5.01
C ALA A 192 -22.38 14.56 3.80
N PRO A 193 -23.03 13.39 3.89
CA PRO A 193 -23.91 12.90 2.83
C PRO A 193 -25.08 13.84 2.46
N ASP A 194 -25.50 14.68 3.39
CA ASP A 194 -26.56 15.72 3.15
C ASP A 194 -25.99 17.03 2.58
N GLY A 195 -24.70 17.10 2.25
CA GLY A 195 -24.02 18.29 1.74
C GLY A 195 -23.54 19.26 2.82
N THR A 196 -23.76 18.99 4.10
CA THR A 196 -23.28 19.85 5.19
C THR A 196 -21.75 19.88 5.22
N ILE A 197 -21.17 21.07 5.16
CA ILE A 197 -19.73 21.28 5.20
C ILE A 197 -19.25 21.60 6.63
N LYS A 198 -18.19 20.92 7.05
CA LYS A 198 -17.54 21.16 8.34
C LYS A 198 -16.02 21.26 8.23
N THR A 199 -15.47 22.33 8.76
CA THR A 199 -14.01 22.50 8.87
C THR A 199 -13.54 22.13 10.28
N LEU A 200 -12.54 21.26 10.35
CA LEU A 200 -11.87 20.81 11.56
C LEU A 200 -10.43 21.35 11.59
N ASN A 201 -10.02 21.89 12.73
CA ASN A 201 -8.62 22.26 12.98
C ASN A 201 -8.00 21.22 13.92
N CYS A 202 -7.21 20.33 13.37
CA CYS A 202 -6.70 19.15 14.06
C CYS A 202 -5.21 19.30 14.38
N LYS A 203 -4.82 18.88 15.57
CA LYS A 203 -3.42 18.76 15.97
C LYS A 203 -2.99 17.32 15.77
N ALA A 204 -1.85 17.14 15.10
CA ALA A 204 -1.25 15.82 14.99
C ALA A 204 -0.74 15.36 16.36
N THR A 205 -0.99 14.11 16.66
CA THR A 205 -0.60 13.44 17.92
C THR A 205 0.15 12.16 17.63
N TYR A 206 0.86 11.64 18.64
CA TYR A 206 1.37 10.28 18.53
C TYR A 206 0.20 9.29 18.45
N PRO A 207 0.31 8.23 17.62
CA PRO A 207 -0.73 7.24 17.50
C PRO A 207 -1.10 6.68 18.89
N THR A 208 -2.37 6.76 19.23
CA THR A 208 -2.89 6.16 20.48
C THR A 208 -3.12 4.66 20.26
N LYS A 209 -3.10 3.88 21.36
CA LYS A 209 -3.42 2.45 21.29
C LYS A 209 -4.79 2.22 20.65
N SER A 210 -4.95 1.14 19.92
CA SER A 210 -6.10 0.80 19.07
C SER A 210 -7.48 0.82 19.76
N LYS A 211 -7.55 0.76 21.08
CA LYS A 211 -8.80 0.72 21.85
C LYS A 211 -9.74 1.93 21.66
N ASN A 212 -9.22 3.04 21.15
CA ASN A 212 -9.99 4.28 20.96
C ASN A 212 -10.37 4.54 19.48
N TRP A 213 -10.04 3.62 18.59
CA TRP A 213 -10.33 3.76 17.17
C TRP A 213 -11.67 3.12 16.82
N VAL A 214 -12.42 3.82 15.96
CA VAL A 214 -13.74 3.42 15.47
C VAL A 214 -13.69 3.42 13.95
N LYS A 215 -14.15 2.33 13.37
CA LYS A 215 -14.25 2.12 11.92
C LYS A 215 -15.70 2.32 11.50
N ILE A 216 -15.92 2.83 10.28
CA ILE A 216 -17.23 2.80 9.66
C ILE A 216 -17.63 1.35 9.36
N SER A 217 -18.89 1.02 9.53
CA SER A 217 -19.45 -0.28 9.16
C SER A 217 -20.64 -0.06 8.23
N PRO A 218 -20.83 -0.91 7.22
CA PRO A 218 -22.02 -0.88 6.41
C PRO A 218 -23.27 -1.12 7.27
N GLU A 219 -24.41 -0.63 6.82
CA GLU A 219 -25.68 -0.80 7.53
C GLU A 219 -26.18 -2.24 7.51
N LYS A 220 -25.80 -2.99 6.48
CA LYS A 220 -26.09 -4.41 6.33
C LYS A 220 -24.79 -5.19 6.25
N GLU A 221 -24.61 -6.18 7.12
CA GLU A 221 -23.55 -7.18 6.95
C GLU A 221 -23.88 -8.04 5.73
N ASN A 222 -23.01 -8.00 4.74
CA ASN A 222 -23.11 -8.84 3.57
C ASN A 222 -21.82 -9.67 3.41
N GLN A 223 -21.97 -10.96 3.13
CA GLN A 223 -20.83 -11.84 2.88
C GLN A 223 -19.99 -11.40 1.67
N LEU A 224 -20.58 -10.68 0.72
CA LEU A 224 -19.92 -10.16 -0.47
C LEU A 224 -18.93 -9.02 -0.17
N LEU A 225 -19.02 -8.37 0.98
CA LEU A 225 -18.04 -7.36 1.43
C LEU A 225 -16.80 -7.96 2.09
N ARG A 226 -16.60 -9.27 2.02
CA ARG A 226 -15.39 -9.92 2.55
C ARG A 226 -14.11 -9.46 1.89
N HIS A 227 -14.17 -8.82 0.73
CA HIS A 227 -12.99 -8.22 0.13
C HIS A 227 -12.35 -7.14 1.02
N PHE A 228 -13.08 -6.53 1.96
CA PHE A 228 -12.51 -5.68 3.00
C PHE A 228 -11.82 -6.46 4.13
N ASP A 229 -12.00 -7.79 4.20
CA ASP A 229 -11.24 -8.64 5.12
C ASP A 229 -9.90 -9.02 4.52
N THR A 230 -8.90 -8.17 4.71
CA THR A 230 -7.52 -8.44 4.27
C THR A 230 -6.71 -9.23 5.31
N SER A 231 -7.34 -9.72 6.36
CA SER A 231 -6.67 -10.52 7.41
C SER A 231 -6.20 -11.88 6.90
N LYS A 232 -6.91 -12.45 5.91
CA LYS A 232 -6.54 -13.69 5.23
C LYS A 232 -5.76 -13.40 3.96
N LYS A 233 -4.74 -14.20 3.68
CA LYS A 233 -3.91 -14.07 2.47
C LYS A 233 -4.74 -14.37 1.22
N TYR A 234 -5.52 -15.44 1.26
CA TYR A 234 -6.47 -15.82 0.21
C TYR A 234 -7.66 -16.60 0.80
N MET A 235 -8.79 -16.54 0.13
CA MET A 235 -10.05 -17.13 0.58
C MET A 235 -10.98 -17.41 -0.60
N ILE A 236 -12.01 -18.20 -0.34
CA ILE A 236 -13.09 -18.51 -1.30
C ILE A 236 -14.42 -18.10 -0.66
N THR A 237 -15.28 -17.51 -1.47
CA THR A 237 -16.69 -17.28 -1.16
C THR A 237 -17.48 -17.66 -2.41
N SER A 238 -18.64 -18.25 -2.26
CA SER A 238 -19.49 -18.60 -3.39
C SER A 238 -20.91 -18.08 -3.21
N SER A 239 -21.59 -17.83 -4.33
CA SER A 239 -22.99 -17.42 -4.37
C SER A 239 -23.72 -18.25 -5.41
N VAL A 240 -24.59 -19.14 -4.96
CA VAL A 240 -25.45 -19.95 -5.84
C VAL A 240 -26.43 -19.06 -6.61
N GLU A 241 -26.99 -18.04 -5.97
CA GLU A 241 -27.91 -17.08 -6.60
C GLU A 241 -27.25 -16.36 -7.77
N LYS A 242 -26.01 -15.89 -7.60
CA LYS A 242 -25.23 -15.21 -8.64
C LYS A 242 -24.37 -16.17 -9.47
N LYS A 243 -24.47 -17.48 -9.25
CA LYS A 243 -23.72 -18.54 -9.94
C LYS A 243 -22.21 -18.26 -10.01
N THR A 244 -21.62 -17.72 -8.94
CA THR A 244 -20.24 -17.25 -8.91
C THR A 244 -19.45 -17.89 -7.80
N VAL A 245 -18.25 -18.39 -8.12
CA VAL A 245 -17.16 -18.67 -7.17
C VAL A 245 -16.23 -17.47 -7.15
N TYR A 246 -15.99 -16.92 -5.97
CA TYR A 246 -15.22 -15.72 -5.74
C TYR A 246 -13.95 -16.05 -4.97
N ALA A 247 -12.83 -16.01 -5.65
CA ALA A 247 -11.51 -16.34 -5.14
C ALA A 247 -10.73 -15.05 -4.86
N GLN A 248 -10.72 -14.60 -3.60
CA GLN A 248 -10.00 -13.41 -3.18
C GLN A 248 -8.55 -13.76 -2.84
N CYS A 249 -7.59 -12.99 -3.38
CA CYS A 249 -6.17 -13.10 -3.09
C CYS A 249 -5.63 -11.74 -2.64
N ASN A 250 -5.40 -11.57 -1.34
CA ASN A 250 -4.95 -10.30 -0.75
C ASN A 250 -3.43 -10.16 -0.70
N SER A 251 -2.69 -11.26 -0.88
CA SER A 251 -1.23 -11.23 -0.81
C SER A 251 -0.64 -12.47 -1.48
N CYS A 252 0.41 -12.29 -2.24
CA CYS A 252 1.20 -13.37 -2.84
C CYS A 252 2.22 -13.93 -1.83
N VAL A 253 1.75 -14.45 -0.71
CA VAL A 253 2.58 -15.00 0.37
C VAL A 253 2.22 -16.47 0.59
N ILE A 254 3.25 -17.34 0.61
CA ILE A 254 3.05 -18.76 0.89
C ILE A 254 2.48 -18.92 2.31
N ASP A 255 1.45 -19.74 2.43
CA ASP A 255 0.84 -20.15 3.69
C ASP A 255 0.94 -21.68 3.83
N GLU A 256 1.75 -22.14 4.78
CA GLU A 256 1.95 -23.58 4.98
C GLU A 256 0.70 -24.29 5.51
N SER A 257 -0.18 -23.56 6.19
CA SER A 257 -1.42 -24.08 6.75
C SER A 257 -2.56 -24.19 5.71
N TYR A 258 -2.50 -23.36 4.65
CA TYR A 258 -3.44 -23.36 3.55
C TYR A 258 -2.71 -23.04 2.25
N THR A 259 -2.12 -24.05 1.62
CA THR A 259 -1.24 -23.88 0.46
C THR A 259 -2.01 -23.39 -0.77
N VAL A 260 -1.29 -22.78 -1.74
CA VAL A 260 -1.85 -22.36 -3.03
C VAL A 260 -2.55 -23.53 -3.73
N GLN A 261 -1.93 -24.71 -3.73
CA GLN A 261 -2.48 -25.93 -4.33
C GLN A 261 -3.80 -26.33 -3.67
N LYS A 262 -3.87 -26.27 -2.33
CA LYS A 262 -5.11 -26.57 -1.61
C LYS A 262 -6.19 -25.55 -1.91
N TRP A 263 -5.85 -24.25 -1.87
CA TRP A 263 -6.77 -23.17 -2.21
C TRP A 263 -7.33 -23.33 -3.63
N PHE A 264 -6.47 -23.64 -4.60
CA PHE A 264 -6.90 -23.83 -5.98
C PHE A 264 -7.75 -25.12 -6.16
N SER A 265 -7.37 -26.19 -5.48
CA SER A 265 -8.16 -27.43 -5.45
C SER A 265 -9.57 -27.19 -4.89
N ASP A 266 -9.70 -26.34 -3.86
CA ASP A 266 -11.01 -26.00 -3.29
C ASP A 266 -11.83 -25.15 -4.27
N ILE A 267 -11.22 -24.21 -5.02
CA ILE A 267 -11.88 -23.47 -6.10
C ILE A 267 -12.46 -24.44 -7.15
N ILE A 268 -11.63 -25.36 -7.64
CA ILE A 268 -12.06 -26.32 -8.66
C ILE A 268 -13.15 -27.25 -8.12
N SER A 269 -13.05 -27.67 -6.87
CA SER A 269 -14.06 -28.53 -6.23
C SER A 269 -15.40 -27.82 -6.12
N GLU A 270 -15.38 -26.53 -5.74
CA GLU A 270 -16.59 -25.70 -5.64
C GLU A 270 -17.24 -25.51 -7.02
N LEU A 271 -16.46 -25.17 -8.04
CA LEU A 271 -16.94 -25.02 -9.43
C LEU A 271 -17.61 -26.31 -9.94
N LYS A 272 -17.06 -27.48 -9.63
CA LYS A 272 -17.56 -28.78 -10.07
C LYS A 272 -18.88 -29.20 -9.40
N THR A 273 -19.38 -28.50 -8.40
CA THR A 273 -20.72 -28.76 -7.84
C THR A 273 -21.84 -28.51 -8.85
N GLY A 274 -21.54 -27.83 -9.97
CA GLY A 274 -22.50 -27.56 -11.05
C GLY A 274 -23.42 -26.37 -10.81
N ASN A 275 -23.25 -25.67 -9.67
CA ASN A 275 -24.07 -24.51 -9.30
C ASN A 275 -23.55 -23.19 -9.83
N TYR A 276 -22.37 -23.18 -10.46
CA TYR A 276 -21.63 -21.98 -10.83
C TYR A 276 -21.25 -21.98 -12.30
N ASN A 277 -21.19 -20.78 -12.89
CA ASN A 277 -20.73 -20.57 -14.25
C ASN A 277 -19.66 -19.50 -14.36
N THR A 278 -19.31 -18.84 -13.26
CA THR A 278 -18.36 -17.72 -13.22
C THR A 278 -17.34 -17.91 -12.09
N LEU A 279 -16.06 -17.76 -12.42
CA LEU A 279 -14.97 -17.68 -11.47
C LEU A 279 -14.39 -16.27 -11.48
N VAL A 280 -14.27 -15.66 -10.32
CA VAL A 280 -13.66 -14.34 -10.12
C VAL A 280 -12.38 -14.48 -9.30
N PHE A 281 -11.25 -14.01 -9.81
CA PHE A 281 -10.03 -13.78 -9.03
C PHE A 281 -9.95 -12.31 -8.64
N ASP A 282 -10.12 -12.00 -7.35
CA ASP A 282 -10.04 -10.65 -6.83
C ASP A 282 -8.66 -10.35 -6.25
N LEU A 283 -7.95 -9.42 -6.89
CA LEU A 283 -6.61 -8.96 -6.56
C LEU A 283 -6.58 -7.49 -6.12
N ARG A 284 -7.76 -6.88 -5.89
CA ARG A 284 -7.86 -5.42 -5.66
C ARG A 284 -7.05 -4.91 -4.47
N TYR A 285 -6.72 -5.74 -3.50
CA TYR A 285 -5.88 -5.39 -2.33
C TYR A 285 -4.51 -6.05 -2.35
N ASN A 286 -4.16 -6.74 -3.44
CA ASN A 286 -2.93 -7.51 -3.50
C ASN A 286 -1.74 -6.64 -3.87
N GLN A 287 -0.93 -6.32 -2.89
CA GLN A 287 0.32 -5.57 -3.08
C GLN A 287 1.50 -6.45 -3.56
N GLY A 288 1.22 -7.69 -4.00
CA GLY A 288 2.24 -8.62 -4.45
C GLY A 288 2.81 -9.49 -3.32
N GLY A 289 4.06 -9.89 -3.45
CA GLY A 289 4.75 -10.76 -2.50
C GLY A 289 5.79 -11.66 -3.15
N ASP A 290 5.74 -12.97 -2.86
CA ASP A 290 6.71 -13.95 -3.30
C ASP A 290 6.40 -14.48 -4.71
N GLY A 291 7.38 -14.42 -5.61
CA GLY A 291 7.28 -14.99 -6.96
C GLY A 291 7.05 -16.51 -6.97
N ALA A 292 7.48 -17.23 -5.93
CA ALA A 292 7.20 -18.66 -5.82
C ALA A 292 5.69 -18.93 -5.64
N PHE A 293 4.96 -18.04 -4.96
CA PHE A 293 3.50 -18.12 -4.87
C PHE A 293 2.86 -17.95 -6.26
N GLU A 294 3.27 -16.93 -7.01
CA GLU A 294 2.77 -16.67 -8.36
C GLU A 294 3.04 -17.86 -9.28
N MET A 295 4.26 -18.40 -9.27
CA MET A 295 4.62 -19.59 -10.06
C MET A 295 3.74 -20.79 -9.71
N ALA A 296 3.49 -21.02 -8.41
CA ALA A 296 2.62 -22.11 -7.97
C ALA A 296 1.19 -21.92 -8.48
N LEU A 297 0.65 -20.70 -8.42
CA LEU A 297 -0.69 -20.38 -8.90
C LEU A 297 -0.79 -20.51 -10.43
N ASN A 298 0.19 -20.03 -11.17
CA ASN A 298 0.25 -20.18 -12.62
C ASN A 298 0.29 -21.66 -13.05
N ASN A 299 1.03 -22.51 -12.30
CA ASN A 299 1.06 -23.94 -12.55
C ASN A 299 -0.30 -24.60 -12.31
N GLU A 300 -1.03 -24.22 -11.26
CA GLU A 300 -2.37 -24.76 -11.02
C GLU A 300 -3.38 -24.30 -12.07
N LEU A 301 -3.31 -23.07 -12.53
CA LEU A 301 -4.10 -22.58 -13.67
C LEU A 301 -3.82 -23.41 -14.92
N TRP A 302 -2.55 -23.63 -15.25
CA TRP A 302 -2.17 -24.41 -16.42
C TRP A 302 -2.68 -25.85 -16.38
N LYS A 303 -2.48 -26.53 -15.24
CA LYS A 303 -2.97 -27.92 -15.04
C LYS A 303 -4.47 -28.05 -15.19
N ASN A 304 -5.23 -27.03 -14.81
CA ASN A 304 -6.68 -27.04 -14.78
C ASN A 304 -7.31 -26.25 -15.96
N LYS A 305 -6.52 -25.89 -16.97
CA LYS A 305 -6.99 -25.03 -18.07
C LYS A 305 -8.25 -25.58 -18.74
N ALA A 306 -8.27 -26.84 -19.11
CA ALA A 306 -9.42 -27.48 -19.78
C ALA A 306 -10.70 -27.47 -18.92
N GLU A 307 -10.56 -27.46 -17.58
CA GLU A 307 -11.69 -27.29 -16.69
C GLU A 307 -12.15 -25.84 -16.62
N LEU A 308 -11.19 -24.91 -16.47
CA LEU A 308 -11.46 -23.48 -16.36
C LEU A 308 -12.06 -22.89 -17.64
N ASP A 309 -11.71 -23.42 -18.80
CA ASP A 309 -12.26 -22.99 -20.11
C ASP A 309 -13.80 -23.21 -20.21
N LYS A 310 -14.41 -23.94 -19.28
CA LYS A 310 -15.86 -24.14 -19.20
C LYS A 310 -16.60 -23.02 -18.49
N TYR A 311 -15.88 -22.11 -17.84
CA TYR A 311 -16.44 -21.06 -16.99
C TYR A 311 -16.11 -19.67 -17.54
N ASN A 312 -16.97 -18.71 -17.23
CA ASN A 312 -16.63 -17.32 -17.38
C ASN A 312 -15.53 -16.96 -16.37
N LEU A 313 -14.49 -16.28 -16.81
CA LEU A 313 -13.38 -15.87 -15.96
C LEU A 313 -13.34 -14.36 -15.84
N ALA A 314 -13.31 -13.85 -14.62
CA ALA A 314 -13.10 -12.45 -14.33
C ALA A 314 -11.88 -12.26 -13.43
N LEU A 315 -11.15 -11.19 -13.68
CA LEU A 315 -10.13 -10.65 -12.78
C LEU A 315 -10.63 -9.32 -12.20
N VAL A 316 -10.20 -9.00 -10.98
CA VAL A 316 -10.43 -7.70 -10.38
C VAL A 316 -9.09 -7.10 -9.96
N ALA A 317 -8.82 -5.88 -10.41
CA ALA A 317 -7.67 -5.09 -10.02
C ALA A 317 -8.05 -3.65 -9.71
N THR A 318 -7.23 -2.97 -8.93
CA THR A 318 -7.36 -1.54 -8.64
C THR A 318 -5.98 -0.91 -8.51
N GLY A 319 -5.91 0.40 -8.30
CA GLY A 319 -4.65 1.08 -8.01
C GLY A 319 -3.95 0.61 -6.71
N ARG A 320 -4.52 -0.37 -5.97
CA ARG A 320 -3.86 -1.05 -4.84
C ARG A 320 -3.21 -2.38 -5.25
N THR A 321 -3.27 -2.75 -6.53
CA THR A 321 -2.71 -4.00 -7.07
C THR A 321 -1.29 -3.76 -7.57
N TYR A 322 -0.31 -4.54 -7.04
CA TYR A 322 1.12 -4.32 -7.28
C TYR A 322 1.92 -5.61 -7.49
N SER A 323 3.11 -5.47 -8.07
CA SER A 323 4.20 -6.45 -8.07
C SER A 323 3.77 -7.84 -8.60
N CYS A 324 3.95 -8.88 -7.82
CA CYS A 324 3.64 -10.26 -8.15
C CYS A 324 2.21 -10.46 -8.68
N SER A 325 1.24 -9.69 -8.19
CA SER A 325 -0.14 -9.75 -8.68
C SER A 325 -0.30 -9.19 -10.10
N ILE A 326 0.51 -8.21 -10.50
CA ILE A 326 0.54 -7.73 -11.89
C ILE A 326 1.01 -8.85 -12.84
N ARG A 327 2.07 -9.56 -12.45
CA ARG A 327 2.59 -10.70 -13.22
C ARG A 327 1.55 -11.79 -13.36
N PHE A 328 0.81 -12.11 -12.29
CA PHE A 328 -0.31 -13.04 -12.33
C PHE A 328 -1.41 -12.57 -13.28
N ILE A 329 -1.83 -11.30 -13.21
CA ILE A 329 -2.82 -10.72 -14.15
C ILE A 329 -2.34 -10.90 -15.58
N ASN A 330 -1.12 -10.52 -15.89
CA ASN A 330 -0.54 -10.63 -17.22
C ASN A 330 -0.51 -12.09 -17.69
N TYR A 331 -0.13 -13.03 -16.84
CA TYR A 331 -0.15 -14.45 -17.17
C TYR A 331 -1.56 -14.91 -17.55
N VAL A 332 -2.58 -14.55 -16.77
CA VAL A 332 -3.97 -14.94 -17.04
C VAL A 332 -4.46 -14.29 -18.34
N LEU A 333 -4.20 -13.00 -18.54
CA LEU A 333 -4.58 -12.30 -19.79
C LEU A 333 -3.95 -12.92 -21.04
N MET A 334 -2.75 -13.49 -20.93
CA MET A 334 -2.08 -14.16 -22.07
C MET A 334 -2.65 -15.53 -22.37
N HIS A 335 -2.97 -16.32 -21.34
CA HIS A 335 -3.31 -17.74 -21.51
C HIS A 335 -4.82 -18.01 -21.53
N TYR A 336 -5.63 -17.03 -21.14
CA TYR A 336 -7.10 -17.12 -21.10
C TYR A 336 -7.72 -15.94 -21.85
N PRO A 337 -7.84 -16.02 -23.18
CA PRO A 337 -8.31 -14.89 -24.00
C PRO A 337 -9.75 -14.49 -23.71
N GLN A 338 -10.53 -15.37 -23.07
CA GLN A 338 -11.93 -15.11 -22.65
C GLN A 338 -12.04 -14.34 -21.32
N VAL A 339 -10.93 -14.15 -20.59
CA VAL A 339 -10.97 -13.46 -19.30
C VAL A 339 -11.28 -11.98 -19.48
N ILE A 340 -12.09 -11.43 -18.58
CA ILE A 340 -12.41 -10.00 -18.52
C ILE A 340 -11.82 -9.42 -17.24
N LEU A 341 -11.04 -8.36 -17.37
CA LEU A 341 -10.49 -7.60 -16.24
C LEU A 341 -11.43 -6.46 -15.87
N PHE A 342 -11.91 -6.47 -14.63
CA PHE A 342 -12.78 -5.44 -14.06
C PHE A 342 -12.03 -4.58 -13.05
N GLY A 343 -12.51 -3.36 -12.83
CA GLY A 343 -12.07 -2.47 -11.77
C GLY A 343 -11.34 -1.25 -12.29
N GLU A 344 -10.10 -1.05 -11.87
CA GLU A 344 -9.35 0.15 -12.18
C GLU A 344 -7.95 -0.22 -12.69
N GLU A 345 -7.27 0.75 -13.28
CA GLU A 345 -5.85 0.64 -13.59
C GLU A 345 -5.06 0.19 -12.36
N THR A 346 -4.08 -0.70 -12.56
CA THR A 346 -3.20 -1.14 -11.46
C THR A 346 -2.30 -0.01 -10.95
N GLY A 347 -1.92 -0.05 -9.69
CA GLY A 347 -1.08 0.98 -9.07
C GLY A 347 0.40 0.91 -9.45
N GLN A 348 0.83 -0.22 -9.99
CA GLN A 348 2.18 -0.39 -10.54
C GLN A 348 2.13 -0.48 -12.05
N ALA A 349 3.12 0.11 -12.71
CA ALA A 349 3.28 0.05 -14.15
C ALA A 349 3.59 -1.38 -14.63
N ILE A 350 3.19 -1.66 -15.87
CA ILE A 350 3.45 -2.96 -16.53
C ILE A 350 4.95 -3.16 -16.71
N PHE A 351 5.64 -2.13 -17.18
CA PHE A 351 7.09 -2.07 -17.20
C PHE A 351 7.57 -1.52 -15.88
N ASN A 352 8.15 -2.36 -15.10
CA ASN A 352 8.60 -1.96 -13.78
C ASN A 352 9.93 -2.63 -13.43
N TYR A 353 10.57 -2.05 -12.46
CA TYR A 353 11.71 -2.68 -11.82
C TYR A 353 11.22 -3.74 -10.84
N THR A 354 11.72 -4.98 -10.96
CA THR A 354 11.28 -6.12 -10.14
C THR A 354 12.35 -6.62 -9.19
N GLY A 355 11.91 -7.48 -8.27
CA GLY A 355 12.74 -7.98 -7.20
C GLY A 355 13.19 -6.85 -6.28
N TYR A 356 13.93 -7.19 -5.26
CA TYR A 356 14.58 -6.18 -4.41
C TYR A 356 15.90 -6.70 -3.86
N ARG A 357 16.84 -5.80 -3.73
CA ARG A 357 18.10 -6.00 -3.00
C ARG A 357 18.09 -5.15 -1.75
N LYS A 358 18.61 -5.72 -0.68
CA LYS A 358 19.01 -4.94 0.49
C LYS A 358 20.38 -4.35 0.18
N GLY A 359 20.43 -3.04 0.10
CA GLY A 359 21.66 -2.26 0.00
C GLY A 359 22.33 -2.11 1.37
N ASN A 360 22.98 -1.00 1.58
CA ASN A 360 23.64 -0.72 2.84
C ASN A 360 22.66 -0.61 4.02
N ASN A 361 23.04 -1.19 5.15
CA ASN A 361 22.37 -0.93 6.42
C ASN A 361 22.79 0.45 6.93
N LEU A 362 21.83 1.38 6.97
CA LEU A 362 22.04 2.76 7.35
C LEU A 362 21.89 2.88 8.87
N LYS A 363 22.97 2.54 9.56
CA LYS A 363 22.98 2.37 11.03
C LYS A 363 22.53 3.62 11.80
N LYS A 364 22.90 4.81 11.33
CA LYS A 364 22.59 6.07 12.01
C LYS A 364 21.22 6.62 11.65
N LEU A 365 20.76 6.37 10.44
CA LEU A 365 19.36 6.55 10.05
C LEU A 365 18.45 5.48 10.66
N ASN A 366 19.02 4.35 11.08
CA ASN A 366 18.31 3.18 11.61
C ASN A 366 17.26 2.64 10.64
N CYS A 367 17.66 2.47 9.41
CA CYS A 367 16.86 1.89 8.34
C CYS A 367 17.72 1.07 7.39
N GLN A 368 17.07 0.22 6.61
CA GLN A 368 17.65 -0.53 5.51
C GLN A 368 17.28 0.14 4.21
N PHE A 369 18.26 0.46 3.37
CA PHE A 369 18.00 0.86 2.01
C PHE A 369 17.65 -0.37 1.17
N VAL A 370 16.61 -0.25 0.35
CA VAL A 370 16.12 -1.31 -0.55
C VAL A 370 15.97 -0.73 -1.94
N PHE A 371 16.50 -1.44 -2.93
CA PHE A 371 16.43 -1.04 -4.33
C PHE A 371 16.09 -2.23 -5.24
N PRO A 372 15.55 -2.00 -6.46
CA PRO A 372 15.16 -3.07 -7.36
C PRO A 372 16.37 -3.86 -7.85
N GLN A 373 16.14 -5.13 -8.17
CA GLN A 373 17.18 -6.03 -8.63
C GLN A 373 17.42 -5.91 -10.14
N GLN A 374 16.34 -5.78 -10.90
CA GLN A 374 16.38 -5.74 -12.36
C GLN A 374 15.17 -5.00 -12.93
N LEU A 375 15.30 -4.51 -14.16
CA LEU A 375 14.15 -4.09 -14.96
C LEU A 375 13.45 -5.34 -15.49
N ASP A 376 12.15 -5.45 -15.30
CA ASP A 376 11.31 -6.49 -15.92
C ASP A 376 10.89 -6.00 -17.30
N ASP A 377 11.72 -6.28 -18.29
CA ASP A 377 11.49 -5.98 -19.68
C ASP A 377 11.20 -7.27 -20.46
N GLN A 378 10.05 -7.88 -20.22
CA GLN A 378 9.58 -9.07 -20.92
C GLN A 378 8.42 -8.71 -21.86
N PRO A 379 8.71 -8.19 -23.06
CA PRO A 379 7.71 -7.66 -23.97
C PRO A 379 6.62 -8.67 -24.35
N GLU A 380 6.97 -9.93 -24.46
CA GLU A 380 6.02 -10.99 -24.83
C GLU A 380 4.97 -11.27 -23.76
N LEU A 381 5.36 -11.15 -22.46
CA LEU A 381 4.44 -11.34 -21.34
C LEU A 381 3.35 -10.26 -21.28
N TYR A 382 3.61 -9.10 -21.87
CA TYR A 382 2.74 -7.93 -21.74
C TYR A 382 2.05 -7.54 -23.04
N LYS A 383 2.09 -8.38 -24.08
CA LYS A 383 1.59 -8.02 -25.41
C LYS A 383 0.14 -7.55 -25.39
N ARG A 384 -0.76 -8.30 -24.73
CA ARG A 384 -2.16 -7.89 -24.59
C ARG A 384 -2.31 -6.64 -23.71
N ALA A 385 -1.56 -6.57 -22.61
CA ALA A 385 -1.57 -5.40 -21.73
C ALA A 385 -1.04 -4.15 -22.45
N ARG A 386 -0.04 -4.28 -23.35
CA ARG A 386 0.47 -3.18 -24.18
C ARG A 386 -0.54 -2.70 -25.22
N GLU A 387 -1.29 -3.60 -25.83
CA GLU A 387 -2.35 -3.23 -26.79
C GLU A 387 -3.43 -2.37 -26.14
N VAL A 388 -3.65 -2.56 -24.83
CA VAL A 388 -4.66 -1.82 -24.05
C VAL A 388 -4.11 -0.51 -23.46
N THR A 389 -2.82 -0.45 -23.10
CA THR A 389 -2.28 0.62 -22.24
C THR A 389 -1.48 1.69 -22.95
N HIS A 390 -1.31 1.67 -24.28
CA HIS A 390 -0.36 2.55 -24.95
C HIS A 390 1.09 2.46 -24.40
N SER A 391 2.05 2.96 -25.15
CA SER A 391 3.49 2.78 -24.93
C SER A 391 4.11 3.56 -23.77
N ASP A 392 3.33 4.10 -22.85
CA ASP A 392 3.86 4.81 -21.69
C ASP A 392 4.36 3.82 -20.62
N ILE A 393 5.63 3.91 -20.26
CA ILE A 393 6.27 3.06 -19.25
C ILE A 393 5.68 3.23 -17.83
N HIS A 394 4.90 4.29 -17.61
CA HIS A 394 4.24 4.58 -16.34
C HIS A 394 2.77 4.16 -16.31
N CYS A 395 2.26 3.46 -17.33
CA CYS A 395 0.90 2.94 -17.34
C CYS A 395 0.81 1.58 -16.66
N GLY A 396 -0.20 1.40 -15.82
CA GLY A 396 -0.59 0.12 -15.26
C GLY A 396 -1.35 -0.75 -16.24
N VAL A 397 -1.82 -1.91 -15.78
CA VAL A 397 -2.76 -2.73 -16.55
C VAL A 397 -4.12 -2.07 -16.49
N LEU A 398 -4.68 -1.71 -17.65
CA LEU A 398 -6.03 -1.13 -17.73
C LEU A 398 -7.08 -2.25 -17.69
N PRO A 399 -8.22 -2.05 -17.01
CA PRO A 399 -9.32 -2.98 -17.03
C PRO A 399 -10.05 -2.96 -18.38
N ASP A 400 -10.59 -4.11 -18.81
CA ASP A 400 -11.51 -4.18 -19.95
C ASP A 400 -12.83 -3.46 -19.63
N ILE A 401 -13.26 -3.55 -18.37
CA ILE A 401 -14.46 -2.89 -17.83
C ILE A 401 -14.08 -2.04 -16.65
N GLN A 402 -14.06 -0.72 -16.85
CA GLN A 402 -13.74 0.21 -15.78
C GLN A 402 -14.90 0.33 -14.78
N VAL A 403 -14.63 0.02 -13.52
CA VAL A 403 -15.62 0.10 -12.42
C VAL A 403 -14.95 0.70 -11.20
N TYR A 404 -15.54 1.76 -10.70
CA TYR A 404 -15.13 2.41 -9.46
C TYR A 404 -16.02 1.97 -8.29
N GLU A 405 -15.41 1.64 -7.16
CA GLU A 405 -16.17 1.38 -5.92
C GLU A 405 -16.99 2.62 -5.54
N LYS A 406 -18.25 2.42 -5.10
CA LYS A 406 -19.15 3.47 -4.67
C LYS A 406 -19.39 3.42 -3.17
N PHE A 407 -19.36 4.58 -2.53
CA PHE A 407 -19.58 4.68 -1.09
C PHE A 407 -21.01 4.25 -0.69
N GLU A 408 -22.01 4.60 -1.49
CA GLU A 408 -23.40 4.23 -1.25
C GLU A 408 -23.60 2.70 -1.30
N ASP A 409 -23.00 2.02 -2.29
CA ASP A 409 -23.06 0.56 -2.41
C ASP A 409 -22.42 -0.07 -1.17
N PHE A 410 -21.24 0.41 -0.76
CA PHE A 410 -20.57 -0.07 0.46
C PHE A 410 -21.46 0.09 1.69
N MET A 411 -22.09 1.26 1.89
CA MET A 411 -22.99 1.50 3.02
C MET A 411 -24.21 0.58 3.01
N ASN A 412 -24.72 0.21 1.83
CA ASN A 412 -25.81 -0.75 1.65
C ASN A 412 -25.35 -2.22 1.80
N GLY A 413 -24.08 -2.48 2.01
CA GLY A 413 -23.53 -3.82 2.10
C GLY A 413 -23.33 -4.48 0.72
N GLU A 414 -23.16 -3.68 -0.33
CA GLU A 414 -23.00 -4.15 -1.70
C GLU A 414 -21.57 -3.91 -2.21
N ASP A 415 -21.09 -4.83 -3.04
CA ASP A 415 -19.82 -4.68 -3.75
C ASP A 415 -20.08 -4.24 -5.19
N THR A 416 -19.76 -2.98 -5.49
CA THR A 416 -19.96 -2.36 -6.81
C THR A 416 -19.33 -3.18 -7.94
N ILE A 417 -18.08 -3.65 -7.74
CA ILE A 417 -17.33 -4.38 -8.79
C ILE A 417 -17.94 -5.77 -8.99
N TYR A 418 -18.27 -6.46 -7.90
CA TYR A 418 -18.92 -7.75 -7.98
C TYR A 418 -20.28 -7.69 -8.68
N ASN A 419 -21.07 -6.66 -8.38
CA ASN A 419 -22.36 -6.44 -9.06
C ASN A 419 -22.16 -6.20 -10.56
N ALA A 420 -21.14 -5.43 -10.96
CA ALA A 420 -20.80 -5.21 -12.36
C ALA A 420 -20.40 -6.51 -13.09
N ILE A 421 -19.62 -7.39 -12.43
CA ILE A 421 -19.25 -8.71 -12.95
C ILE A 421 -20.50 -9.58 -13.17
N TYR A 422 -21.37 -9.65 -12.15
CA TYR A 422 -22.62 -10.40 -12.25
C TYR A 422 -23.50 -9.90 -13.39
N ASP A 423 -23.67 -8.56 -13.51
CA ASP A 423 -24.48 -7.95 -14.55
C ASP A 423 -23.91 -8.17 -15.96
N TYR A 424 -22.60 -8.29 -16.08
CA TYR A 424 -21.93 -8.57 -17.35
C TYR A 424 -22.19 -10.01 -17.84
N PHE A 425 -22.04 -11.01 -16.96
CA PHE A 425 -22.12 -12.42 -17.35
C PHE A 425 -23.52 -13.04 -17.29
N ARG A 426 -24.51 -12.35 -16.72
CA ARG A 426 -25.90 -12.83 -16.74
C ARG A 426 -26.64 -12.57 -18.05
N LYS A 427 -26.06 -11.75 -18.92
CA LYS A 427 -26.60 -11.46 -20.27
C LYS A 427 -26.38 -12.64 -21.19
#